data_277e80ab162efb5ade4ad7d82352e7d4
#
_entry.id   277e80ab162efb5ade4ad7d82352e7d4
#
_cell.length_a   1.000
_cell.length_b   1.000
_cell.length_c   1.000
_cell.angle_alpha   90.00
_cell.angle_beta   90.00
_cell.angle_gamma   90.00
#
_symmetry.space_group_name_H-M   'P 1'
#
loop_
_entity.id
_entity.type
_entity.pdbx_description
1 polymer ?
#
loop_
_entity_poly.entity_id
_entity_poly.type
_entity_poly.pdbx_seq_one_letter_code
_entity_poly.pdbx_strand_id
1 'polypeptide(L)'
;MARSTGTPTISDVAREARVSRQTVSNVLNQPDLVRPETRRRVEGAIERLRYRPHASARRLRTRRSATIGIRLDPVSANGISGSVLDGFLHALTERAAERGIRILLYAANGLDAEIAECRRLIDESEVDAFVVTSTTYGDRRIAWLVEQRIPFVSFGRPWGVTDLGDPRYRWVDVDGASGLRMATEH
;
A
#
# COMPACT_ATOMS: atom_id res chain seq x y z
N MET A 1 19.78 1.42 38.82
CA MET A 1 19.69 0.97 37.40
C MET A 1 18.63 1.81 36.71
N ALA A 2 19.04 2.76 35.87
CA ALA A 2 18.13 3.67 35.16
C ALA A 2 17.31 2.91 34.14
N ARG A 3 15.99 2.88 34.29
CA ARG A 3 15.06 2.40 33.25
C ARG A 3 15.08 3.44 32.12
N SER A 4 15.62 3.05 30.97
CA SER A 4 15.45 3.82 29.75
C SER A 4 13.95 4.00 29.47
N THR A 5 13.49 5.24 29.45
CA THR A 5 12.09 5.62 29.19
C THR A 5 11.73 5.59 27.70
N GLY A 6 12.56 4.97 26.86
CA GLY A 6 12.37 4.85 25.41
C GLY A 6 11.61 3.57 25.01
N THR A 7 10.93 3.62 23.87
CA THR A 7 10.30 2.45 23.24
C THR A 7 11.36 1.35 23.03
N PRO A 8 11.10 0.10 23.46
CA PRO A 8 12.04 -1.00 23.30
C PRO A 8 12.51 -1.19 21.85
N THR A 9 13.79 -1.48 21.68
CA THR A 9 14.42 -1.65 20.38
C THR A 9 14.77 -3.13 20.13
N ILE A 10 15.09 -3.48 18.87
CA ILE A 10 15.60 -4.82 18.55
C ILE A 10 16.88 -5.17 19.35
N SER A 11 17.68 -4.16 19.70
CA SER A 11 18.89 -4.33 20.53
C SER A 11 18.56 -4.71 21.97
N ASP A 12 17.46 -4.21 22.49
CA ASP A 12 17.00 -4.57 23.84
C ASP A 12 16.49 -6.00 23.88
N VAL A 13 15.74 -6.42 22.84
CA VAL A 13 15.32 -7.83 22.69
C VAL A 13 16.52 -8.76 22.56
N ALA A 14 17.52 -8.40 21.76
CA ALA A 14 18.73 -9.18 21.56
C ALA A 14 19.50 -9.36 22.89
N ARG A 15 19.63 -8.30 23.67
CA ARG A 15 20.27 -8.32 24.99
C ARG A 15 19.49 -9.17 25.98
N GLU A 16 18.17 -9.02 26.06
CA GLU A 16 17.28 -9.77 26.93
C GLU A 16 17.31 -11.29 26.60
N ALA A 17 17.25 -11.63 25.31
CA ALA A 17 17.29 -13.00 24.83
C ALA A 17 18.71 -13.62 24.77
N ARG A 18 19.75 -12.82 25.04
CA ARG A 18 21.18 -13.20 24.93
C ARG A 18 21.52 -13.77 23.54
N VAL A 19 21.15 -13.07 22.50
CA VAL A 19 21.42 -13.41 21.10
C VAL A 19 21.88 -12.19 20.32
N SER A 20 22.32 -12.37 19.07
CA SER A 20 22.62 -11.26 18.18
C SER A 20 21.34 -10.57 17.67
N ARG A 21 21.44 -9.28 17.28
CA ARG A 21 20.34 -8.59 16.59
C ARG A 21 19.91 -9.32 15.32
N GLN A 22 20.85 -9.96 14.61
CA GLN A 22 20.55 -10.76 13.44
C GLN A 22 19.69 -11.97 13.79
N THR A 23 19.96 -12.64 14.91
CA THR A 23 19.14 -13.76 15.39
C THR A 23 17.72 -13.32 15.70
N VAL A 24 17.53 -12.17 16.36
CA VAL A 24 16.19 -11.59 16.59
C VAL A 24 15.50 -11.29 15.26
N SER A 25 16.21 -10.68 14.32
CA SER A 25 15.68 -10.42 12.97
C SER A 25 15.26 -11.70 12.25
N ASN A 26 16.03 -12.77 12.36
CA ASN A 26 15.69 -14.05 11.77
C ASN A 26 14.44 -14.67 12.40
N VAL A 27 14.30 -14.63 13.74
CA VAL A 27 13.08 -15.09 14.42
C VAL A 27 11.84 -14.36 13.93
N LEU A 28 11.94 -13.03 13.70
CA LEU A 28 10.82 -12.21 13.25
C LEU A 28 10.45 -12.42 11.78
N ASN A 29 11.39 -12.85 10.93
CA ASN A 29 11.19 -12.86 9.48
C ASN A 29 11.33 -14.24 8.83
N GLN A 30 12.11 -15.11 9.41
CA GLN A 30 12.44 -16.45 8.89
C GLN A 30 12.59 -17.42 10.09
N PRO A 31 11.51 -17.64 10.86
CA PRO A 31 11.57 -18.40 12.11
C PRO A 31 12.07 -19.84 11.90
N ASP A 32 11.86 -20.40 10.72
CA ASP A 32 12.27 -21.77 10.39
C ASP A 32 13.79 -21.94 10.27
N LEU A 33 14.54 -20.83 10.09
CA LEU A 33 16.00 -20.84 10.09
C LEU A 33 16.62 -20.79 11.48
N VAL A 34 15.79 -20.66 12.53
CA VAL A 34 16.26 -20.53 13.90
C VAL A 34 15.85 -21.75 14.73
N ARG A 35 16.80 -22.27 15.51
CA ARG A 35 16.54 -23.41 16.38
C ARG A 35 15.37 -23.14 17.32
N PRO A 36 14.45 -24.10 17.55
CA PRO A 36 13.23 -23.90 18.34
C PRO A 36 13.46 -23.32 19.74
N GLU A 37 14.52 -23.71 20.41
CA GLU A 37 14.88 -23.19 21.73
C GLU A 37 15.27 -21.72 21.70
N THR A 38 16.06 -21.30 20.71
CA THR A 38 16.46 -19.90 20.52
C THR A 38 15.26 -19.04 20.13
N ARG A 39 14.37 -19.56 19.29
CA ARG A 39 13.13 -18.92 18.91
C ARG A 39 12.25 -18.63 20.12
N ARG A 40 11.99 -19.61 20.98
CA ARG A 40 11.19 -19.43 22.22
C ARG A 40 11.80 -18.37 23.15
N ARG A 41 13.13 -18.34 23.31
CA ARG A 41 13.81 -17.32 24.12
C ARG A 41 13.59 -15.92 23.58
N VAL A 42 13.67 -15.73 22.27
CA VAL A 42 13.47 -14.44 21.60
C VAL A 42 12.00 -14.03 21.69
N GLU A 43 11.06 -14.92 21.42
CA GLU A 43 9.62 -14.66 21.52
C GLU A 43 9.25 -14.24 22.96
N GLY A 44 9.74 -14.92 23.98
CA GLY A 44 9.54 -14.54 25.38
C GLY A 44 10.15 -13.18 25.74
N ALA A 45 11.30 -12.82 25.14
CA ALA A 45 11.87 -11.50 25.35
C ALA A 45 11.02 -10.39 24.67
N ILE A 46 10.50 -10.65 23.47
CA ILE A 46 9.56 -9.75 22.76
C ILE A 46 8.33 -9.47 23.62
N GLU A 47 7.72 -10.50 24.19
CA GLU A 47 6.53 -10.38 25.05
C GLU A 47 6.83 -9.58 26.32
N ARG A 48 7.90 -9.94 27.05
CA ARG A 48 8.27 -9.25 28.31
C ARG A 48 8.57 -7.77 28.09
N LEU A 49 9.25 -7.42 27.00
CA LEU A 49 9.61 -6.05 26.66
C LEU A 49 8.47 -5.32 25.94
N ARG A 50 7.38 -6.01 25.58
CA ARG A 50 6.32 -5.50 24.70
C ARG A 50 6.89 -4.86 23.44
N TYR A 51 7.96 -5.48 22.90
CA TYR A 51 8.59 -4.97 21.69
C TYR A 51 7.68 -5.13 20.49
N ARG A 52 7.52 -4.06 19.73
CA ARG A 52 6.83 -4.07 18.44
C ARG A 52 7.83 -3.70 17.35
N PRO A 53 8.02 -4.55 16.32
CA PRO A 53 8.88 -4.19 15.20
C PRO A 53 8.42 -2.87 14.57
N HIS A 54 9.33 -1.91 14.48
CA HIS A 54 9.03 -0.63 13.82
C HIS A 54 8.79 -0.86 12.33
N ALA A 55 7.67 -0.36 11.81
CA ALA A 55 7.33 -0.44 10.39
C ALA A 55 8.41 0.21 9.51
N SER A 56 9.03 1.30 9.99
CA SER A 56 10.14 1.97 9.32
C SER A 56 11.38 1.07 9.15
N ALA A 57 11.73 0.26 10.15
CA ALA A 57 12.86 -0.67 10.06
C ALA A 57 12.56 -1.80 9.03
N ARG A 58 11.32 -2.24 8.93
CA ARG A 58 10.87 -3.20 7.92
C ARG A 58 10.96 -2.58 6.51
N ARG A 59 10.47 -1.34 6.32
CA ARG A 59 10.53 -0.58 5.05
C ARG A 59 11.98 -0.42 4.56
N LEU A 60 12.88 0.03 5.44
CA LEU A 60 14.30 0.21 5.11
C LEU A 60 14.95 -1.09 4.61
N ARG A 61 14.58 -2.24 5.18
CA ARG A 61 15.14 -3.52 4.82
C ARG A 61 14.58 -4.07 3.51
N THR A 62 13.26 -3.99 3.33
CA THR A 62 12.56 -4.55 2.17
C THR A 62 12.50 -3.59 1.01
N ARG A 63 12.79 -2.31 1.22
CA ARG A 63 12.54 -1.19 0.29
C ARG A 63 11.09 -1.17 -0.21
N ARG A 64 10.16 -1.68 0.61
CA ARG A 64 8.73 -1.72 0.32
C ARG A 64 7.93 -1.26 1.52
N SER A 65 6.96 -0.41 1.26
CA SER A 65 6.01 0.07 2.27
C SER A 65 4.88 -0.92 2.52
N ALA A 66 4.62 -1.83 1.56
CA ALA A 66 3.43 -2.65 1.46
C ALA A 66 2.15 -1.78 1.56
N THR A 67 2.15 -0.65 0.87
CA THR A 67 1.07 0.33 0.89
C THR A 67 0.76 0.78 -0.53
N ILE A 68 -0.51 0.89 -0.87
CA ILE A 68 -1.02 1.42 -2.13
C ILE A 68 -1.71 2.75 -1.82
N GLY A 69 -1.34 3.80 -2.55
CA GLY A 69 -1.97 5.11 -2.48
C GLY A 69 -3.18 5.18 -3.38
N ILE A 70 -4.26 5.81 -2.91
CA ILE A 70 -5.43 6.14 -3.72
C ILE A 70 -5.94 7.52 -3.33
N ARG A 71 -6.21 8.37 -4.33
CA ARG A 71 -6.80 9.68 -4.07
C ARG A 71 -8.26 9.52 -3.72
N LEU A 72 -8.67 10.14 -2.63
CA LEU A 72 -10.06 10.33 -2.31
C LEU A 72 -10.57 11.53 -3.12
N ASP A 73 -11.50 11.28 -4.03
CA ASP A 73 -12.14 12.37 -4.77
C ASP A 73 -12.91 13.26 -3.81
N PRO A 74 -12.88 14.59 -4.03
CA PRO A 74 -13.78 15.50 -3.31
C PRO A 74 -15.21 14.98 -3.44
N VAL A 75 -15.96 15.01 -2.34
CA VAL A 75 -17.37 14.60 -2.35
C VAL A 75 -18.10 15.50 -3.35
N SER A 76 -18.10 15.11 -4.62
CA SER A 76 -19.04 15.63 -5.58
C SER A 76 -20.39 15.07 -5.16
N ALA A 77 -21.19 15.91 -4.58
CA ALA A 77 -22.56 15.59 -4.27
C ALA A 77 -23.18 14.96 -5.51
N ASN A 78 -23.64 13.76 -5.41
CA ASN A 78 -24.53 13.06 -6.30
C ASN A 78 -23.89 12.20 -7.40
N GLY A 79 -24.03 10.92 -7.25
CA GLY A 79 -24.09 10.07 -8.41
C GLY A 79 -23.76 8.62 -8.16
N ILE A 80 -24.26 7.81 -9.05
CA ILE A 80 -23.98 6.37 -9.26
C ILE A 80 -22.47 6.09 -9.18
N SER A 81 -21.64 7.02 -9.67
CA SER A 81 -20.18 6.95 -9.59
C SER A 81 -19.64 6.86 -8.17
N GLY A 82 -20.29 7.50 -7.20
CA GLY A 82 -19.90 7.44 -5.79
C GLY A 82 -20.09 6.05 -5.20
N SER A 83 -21.22 5.39 -5.47
CA SER A 83 -21.50 4.04 -4.95
C SER A 83 -20.62 2.96 -5.59
N VAL A 84 -20.26 3.11 -6.86
CA VAL A 84 -19.32 2.20 -7.55
C VAL A 84 -17.92 2.34 -6.96
N LEU A 85 -17.46 3.56 -6.74
CA LEU A 85 -16.16 3.80 -6.11
C LEU A 85 -16.13 3.31 -4.66
N ASP A 86 -17.20 3.51 -3.91
CA ASP A 86 -17.32 3.01 -2.53
C ASP A 86 -17.24 1.48 -2.47
N GLY A 87 -18.00 0.78 -3.31
CA GLY A 87 -17.92 -0.67 -3.43
C GLY A 87 -16.53 -1.16 -3.84
N PHE A 88 -15.88 -0.45 -4.76
CA PHE A 88 -14.51 -0.75 -5.18
C PHE A 88 -13.52 -0.56 -4.02
N LEU A 89 -13.62 0.53 -3.26
CA LEU A 89 -12.75 0.80 -2.10
C LEU A 89 -12.90 -0.27 -1.02
N HIS A 90 -14.13 -0.71 -0.74
CA HIS A 90 -14.38 -1.80 0.19
C HIS A 90 -13.69 -3.09 -0.25
N ALA A 91 -13.97 -3.55 -1.47
CA ALA A 91 -13.38 -4.77 -2.01
C ALA A 91 -11.83 -4.68 -2.10
N LEU A 92 -11.29 -3.52 -2.48
CA LEU A 92 -9.85 -3.28 -2.53
C LEU A 92 -9.24 -3.39 -1.13
N THR A 93 -9.88 -2.80 -0.12
CA THR A 93 -9.37 -2.81 1.26
C THR A 93 -9.36 -4.22 1.84
N GLU A 94 -10.41 -5.00 1.64
CA GLU A 94 -10.50 -6.40 2.07
C GLU A 94 -9.40 -7.24 1.42
N ARG A 95 -9.26 -7.16 0.10
CA ARG A 95 -8.25 -7.92 -0.65
C ARG A 95 -6.82 -7.49 -0.33
N ALA A 96 -6.60 -6.22 -0.07
CA ALA A 96 -5.31 -5.71 0.36
C ALA A 96 -4.94 -6.26 1.75
N ALA A 97 -5.89 -6.27 2.70
CA ALA A 97 -5.68 -6.79 4.04
C ALA A 97 -5.28 -8.27 4.04
N GLU A 98 -5.93 -9.12 3.23
CA GLU A 98 -5.58 -10.54 3.05
C GLU A 98 -4.12 -10.75 2.61
N ARG A 99 -3.54 -9.77 1.92
CA ARG A 99 -2.17 -9.78 1.40
C ARG A 99 -1.18 -9.01 2.26
N GLY A 100 -1.62 -8.51 3.42
CA GLY A 100 -0.80 -7.65 4.28
C GLY A 100 -0.44 -6.31 3.65
N ILE A 101 -1.22 -5.86 2.67
CA ILE A 101 -1.09 -4.55 2.01
C ILE A 101 -2.02 -3.56 2.71
N ARG A 102 -1.59 -2.31 2.83
CA ARG A 102 -2.39 -1.22 3.37
C ARG A 102 -2.85 -0.30 2.25
N ILE A 103 -4.00 0.33 2.45
CA ILE A 103 -4.47 1.40 1.59
C ILE A 103 -4.24 2.73 2.31
N LEU A 104 -3.58 3.66 1.63
CA LEU A 104 -3.38 5.03 2.07
C LEU A 104 -4.29 5.93 1.24
N LEU A 105 -5.25 6.56 1.90
CA LEU A 105 -6.10 7.57 1.28
C LEU A 105 -5.44 8.93 1.40
N TYR A 106 -5.40 9.68 0.30
CA TYR A 106 -4.90 11.06 0.30
C TYR A 106 -5.84 11.97 -0.47
N ALA A 107 -5.77 13.26 -0.21
CA ALA A 107 -6.55 14.28 -0.91
C ALA A 107 -5.62 15.20 -1.70
N ALA A 108 -6.07 15.62 -2.88
CA ALA A 108 -5.37 16.60 -3.69
C ALA A 108 -6.36 17.41 -4.52
N ASN A 109 -6.14 18.71 -4.63
CA ASN A 109 -6.99 19.63 -5.39
C ASN A 109 -6.37 19.90 -6.77
N GLY A 110 -6.81 19.13 -7.77
CA GLY A 110 -6.33 19.25 -9.15
C GLY A 110 -5.11 18.36 -9.46
N LEU A 111 -4.82 18.24 -10.75
CA LEU A 111 -3.83 17.27 -11.28
C LEU A 111 -2.39 17.56 -10.81
N ASP A 112 -1.99 18.83 -10.78
CA ASP A 112 -0.62 19.20 -10.40
C ASP A 112 -0.36 18.96 -8.92
N ALA A 113 -1.34 19.25 -8.06
CA ALA A 113 -1.27 18.95 -6.64
C ALA A 113 -1.25 17.42 -6.37
N GLU A 114 -1.99 16.65 -7.16
CA GLU A 114 -1.99 15.19 -7.06
C GLU A 114 -0.64 14.60 -7.45
N ILE A 115 -0.03 15.05 -8.55
CA ILE A 115 1.30 14.63 -8.97
C ILE A 115 2.35 14.98 -7.91
N ALA A 116 2.26 16.18 -7.32
CA ALA A 116 3.17 16.61 -6.25
C ALA A 116 3.04 15.71 -5.01
N GLU A 117 1.82 15.37 -4.62
CA GLU A 117 1.57 14.48 -3.48
C GLU A 117 2.02 13.05 -3.77
N CYS A 118 1.76 12.52 -4.97
CA CYS A 118 2.28 11.22 -5.39
C CYS A 118 3.82 11.17 -5.29
N ARG A 119 4.50 12.22 -5.74
CA ARG A 119 5.95 12.33 -5.63
C ARG A 119 6.41 12.29 -4.18
N ARG A 120 5.80 13.12 -3.31
CA ARG A 120 6.12 13.13 -1.88
C ARG A 120 5.96 11.75 -1.25
N LEU A 121 4.84 11.07 -1.50
CA LEU A 121 4.56 9.74 -0.95
C LEU A 121 5.59 8.67 -1.40
N ILE A 122 6.08 8.75 -2.64
CA ILE A 122 7.14 7.87 -3.15
C ILE A 122 8.48 8.21 -2.51
N ASP A 123 8.86 9.49 -2.48
CA ASP A 123 10.15 9.95 -1.95
C ASP A 123 10.28 9.62 -0.45
N GLU A 124 9.20 9.73 0.30
CA GLU A 124 9.12 9.34 1.71
C GLU A 124 8.93 7.83 1.92
N SER A 125 8.89 7.04 0.85
CA SER A 125 8.68 5.59 0.89
C SER A 125 7.40 5.20 1.64
N GLU A 126 6.35 6.00 1.56
CA GLU A 126 5.06 5.75 2.20
C GLU A 126 4.18 4.81 1.39
N VAL A 127 4.33 4.82 0.05
CA VAL A 127 3.60 3.94 -0.86
C VAL A 127 4.54 3.25 -1.85
N ASP A 128 4.11 2.10 -2.39
CA ASP A 128 4.84 1.36 -3.41
C ASP A 128 4.16 1.48 -4.79
N ALA A 129 2.88 1.83 -4.82
CA ALA A 129 2.07 1.88 -6.03
C ALA A 129 0.84 2.77 -5.81
N PHE A 130 0.15 3.09 -6.90
CA PHE A 130 -1.09 3.87 -6.86
C PHE A 130 -2.25 3.16 -7.54
N VAL A 131 -3.47 3.45 -7.05
CA VAL A 131 -4.69 3.28 -7.82
C VAL A 131 -5.12 4.67 -8.29
N VAL A 132 -5.25 4.84 -9.60
CA VAL A 132 -5.68 6.10 -10.23
C VAL A 132 -7.17 5.98 -10.55
N THR A 133 -7.96 6.87 -9.97
CA THR A 133 -9.42 6.97 -10.21
C THR A 133 -9.75 8.20 -11.05
N SER A 134 -10.96 8.30 -11.55
CA SER A 134 -11.46 9.48 -12.29
C SER A 134 -10.53 9.88 -13.43
N THR A 135 -10.15 8.89 -14.26
CA THR A 135 -9.24 9.08 -15.40
C THR A 135 -9.87 9.98 -16.48
N THR A 136 -9.06 10.81 -17.10
CA THR A 136 -9.45 11.72 -18.17
C THR A 136 -8.68 11.46 -19.47
N TYR A 137 -9.14 12.05 -20.57
CA TYR A 137 -8.40 11.96 -21.83
C TYR A 137 -7.02 12.61 -21.71
N GLY A 138 -5.97 11.89 -22.11
CA GLY A 138 -4.59 12.38 -22.02
C GLY A 138 -4.14 12.66 -20.57
N ASP A 139 -4.53 11.84 -19.64
CA ASP A 139 -4.31 12.05 -18.21
C ASP A 139 -2.83 12.20 -17.85
N ARG A 140 -2.45 13.42 -17.44
CA ARG A 140 -1.06 13.77 -17.09
C ARG A 140 -0.50 12.97 -15.92
N ARG A 141 -1.37 12.48 -15.01
CA ARG A 141 -0.94 11.63 -13.89
C ARG A 141 -0.43 10.29 -14.40
N ILE A 142 -1.17 9.68 -15.31
CA ILE A 142 -0.80 8.40 -15.94
C ILE A 142 0.49 8.57 -16.72
N ALA A 143 0.62 9.62 -17.54
CA ALA A 143 1.83 9.90 -18.28
C ALA A 143 3.05 10.04 -17.35
N TRP A 144 2.90 10.80 -16.25
CA TRP A 144 3.94 10.99 -15.25
C TRP A 144 4.32 9.68 -14.54
N LEU A 145 3.34 8.87 -14.12
CA LEU A 145 3.58 7.59 -13.46
C LEU A 145 4.36 6.61 -14.37
N VAL A 146 4.02 6.58 -15.65
CA VAL A 146 4.73 5.78 -16.67
C VAL A 146 6.17 6.27 -16.84
N GLU A 147 6.38 7.58 -16.99
CA GLU A 147 7.70 8.19 -17.14
C GLU A 147 8.59 7.89 -15.93
N GLN A 148 8.05 8.02 -14.73
CA GLN A 148 8.77 7.75 -13.48
C GLN A 148 8.88 6.25 -13.16
N ARG A 149 8.27 5.37 -13.97
CA ARG A 149 8.22 3.91 -13.75
C ARG A 149 7.62 3.53 -12.40
N ILE A 150 6.66 4.31 -11.93
CA ILE A 150 5.94 4.05 -10.68
C ILE A 150 4.80 3.08 -10.99
N PRO A 151 4.68 1.96 -10.25
CA PRO A 151 3.60 1.00 -10.47
C PRO A 151 2.23 1.63 -10.19
N PHE A 152 1.28 1.41 -11.07
CA PHE A 152 -0.10 1.85 -10.87
C PHE A 152 -1.11 0.93 -11.58
N VAL A 153 -2.37 1.07 -11.20
CA VAL A 153 -3.54 0.52 -11.90
C VAL A 153 -4.59 1.63 -11.98
N SER A 154 -5.21 1.84 -13.14
CA SER A 154 -6.38 2.72 -13.24
C SER A 154 -7.66 1.96 -12.89
N PHE A 155 -8.50 2.55 -12.07
CA PHE A 155 -9.92 2.18 -11.96
C PHE A 155 -10.72 3.05 -12.94
N GLY A 156 -11.22 2.42 -13.97
CA GLY A 156 -11.71 3.05 -15.19
C GLY A 156 -10.70 2.95 -16.34
N ARG A 157 -11.23 2.91 -17.56
CA ARG A 157 -10.44 2.83 -18.78
C ARG A 157 -9.52 4.04 -18.91
N PRO A 158 -8.25 3.87 -19.30
CA PRO A 158 -7.34 4.98 -19.56
C PRO A 158 -7.69 5.63 -20.90
N TRP A 159 -8.37 6.77 -20.87
CA TRP A 159 -8.80 7.49 -22.06
C TRP A 159 -7.61 8.11 -22.81
N GLY A 160 -7.61 7.98 -24.13
CA GLY A 160 -6.53 8.49 -25.00
C GLY A 160 -5.34 7.56 -25.17
N VAL A 161 -5.36 6.37 -24.56
CA VAL A 161 -4.37 5.32 -24.82
C VAL A 161 -4.83 4.51 -26.02
N THR A 162 -3.99 4.44 -27.06
CA THR A 162 -4.31 3.74 -28.32
C THR A 162 -4.17 2.23 -28.19
N ASP A 163 -3.21 1.77 -27.40
CA ASP A 163 -3.00 0.34 -27.14
C ASP A 163 -3.40 0.01 -25.68
N LEU A 164 -4.60 -0.51 -25.51
CA LEU A 164 -5.11 -0.96 -24.21
C LEU A 164 -4.43 -2.24 -23.69
N GLY A 165 -3.68 -2.94 -24.54
CA GLY A 165 -2.89 -4.12 -24.17
C GLY A 165 -1.48 -3.79 -23.70
N ASP A 166 -1.05 -2.53 -23.77
CA ASP A 166 0.27 -2.10 -23.32
C ASP A 166 0.43 -2.38 -21.81
N PRO A 167 1.40 -3.20 -21.38
CA PRO A 167 1.58 -3.60 -19.99
C PRO A 167 1.93 -2.44 -19.07
N ARG A 168 2.28 -1.28 -19.59
CA ARG A 168 2.53 -0.06 -18.83
C ARG A 168 1.23 0.59 -18.34
N TYR A 169 0.09 0.32 -19.01
CA TYR A 169 -1.22 0.89 -18.72
C TYR A 169 -2.16 -0.19 -18.18
N ARG A 170 -1.94 -0.60 -16.94
CA ARG A 170 -2.83 -1.58 -16.29
C ARG A 170 -4.10 -0.89 -15.84
N TRP A 171 -5.24 -1.48 -16.17
CA TRP A 171 -6.54 -0.94 -15.79
C TRP A 171 -7.55 -2.03 -15.46
N VAL A 172 -8.57 -1.66 -14.71
CA VAL A 172 -9.75 -2.46 -14.40
C VAL A 172 -10.96 -1.54 -14.50
N ASP A 173 -12.04 -2.03 -15.08
CA ASP A 173 -13.27 -1.28 -15.26
C ASP A 173 -14.49 -2.16 -15.01
N VAL A 174 -15.65 -1.53 -14.83
CA VAL A 174 -16.94 -2.24 -14.77
C VAL A 174 -17.44 -2.50 -16.19
N ASP A 175 -18.12 -3.64 -16.41
CA ASP A 175 -18.74 -3.95 -17.70
C ASP A 175 -20.04 -3.14 -17.91
N GLY A 176 -19.86 -1.84 -18.15
CA GLY A 176 -20.98 -0.90 -18.39
C GLY A 176 -21.78 -1.24 -19.66
N ALA A 177 -21.18 -1.90 -20.65
CA ALA A 177 -21.88 -2.30 -21.86
C ALA A 177 -22.90 -3.40 -21.58
N SER A 178 -22.55 -4.40 -20.79
CA SER A 178 -23.49 -5.41 -20.33
C SER A 178 -24.57 -4.83 -19.44
N GLY A 179 -24.23 -3.90 -18.53
CA GLY A 179 -25.20 -3.21 -17.71
C GLY A 179 -26.23 -2.41 -18.51
N LEU A 180 -25.79 -1.66 -19.52
CA LEU A 180 -26.68 -0.93 -20.43
C LEU A 180 -27.59 -1.88 -21.22
N ARG A 181 -27.05 -2.97 -21.75
CA ARG A 181 -27.83 -3.96 -22.46
C ARG A 181 -28.95 -4.54 -21.61
N MET A 182 -28.62 -4.97 -20.40
CA MET A 182 -29.62 -5.46 -19.44
C MET A 182 -30.69 -4.43 -19.13
N ALA A 183 -30.34 -3.15 -19.02
CA ALA A 183 -31.29 -2.07 -18.73
C ALA A 183 -32.20 -1.76 -19.94
N THR A 184 -31.74 -2.05 -21.18
CA THR A 184 -32.54 -1.79 -22.41
C THR A 184 -33.40 -2.97 -22.83
N GLU A 185 -33.14 -4.18 -22.31
CA GLU A 185 -33.92 -5.39 -22.55
C GLU A 185 -35.13 -5.54 -21.60
N HIS A 186 -35.24 -4.65 -20.60
CA HIS A 186 -36.38 -4.52 -19.68
C HIS A 186 -37.29 -3.36 -20.10
#